data_cefc4d7075e2a19653b0ad1c919700a2
#
_entry.id   cefc4d7075e2a19653b0ad1c919700a2
#
_cell.length_a   1.000
_cell.length_b   1.000
_cell.length_c   1.000
_cell.angle_alpha   90.00
_cell.angle_beta   90.00
_cell.angle_gamma   90.00
#
_symmetry.space_group_name_H-M   'P 1'
#
loop_
_entity.id
_entity.type
_entity.pdbx_description
1 polymer ?
#
loop_
_entity_poly.entity_id
_entity_poly.type
_entity_poly.pdbx_seq_one_letter_code
_entity_poly.pdbx_strand_id
1 'polypeptide(L)'
;MKKRNIKNKQQGAGFIEVLVALTILAIGLLGVLSMQVTGLKSNQRALFATEVNLLVSDMTDRILAYGAAGANDGEYDNLSTTNVDVLADAVANADKTAWALALTNSSLPAVVGDVTWVSND
;
A
#
# COMPACT_ATOMS: atom_id res chain seq x y z
N MET A 1 -9.56 25.00 -77.58
CA MET A 1 -9.46 24.14 -76.37
C MET A 1 -9.42 25.00 -75.16
N LYS A 2 -10.46 24.97 -74.30
CA LYS A 2 -10.56 25.81 -73.09
C LYS A 2 -10.14 25.02 -71.90
N LYS A 3 -8.95 25.30 -71.32
CA LYS A 3 -8.47 24.63 -70.08
C LYS A 3 -9.34 25.08 -68.90
N ARG A 4 -10.06 24.12 -68.29
CA ARG A 4 -10.78 24.32 -67.04
C ARG A 4 -9.74 24.32 -65.89
N ASN A 5 -9.61 25.48 -65.25
CA ASN A 5 -8.80 25.66 -64.04
C ASN A 5 -9.60 25.12 -62.85
N ILE A 6 -9.31 23.91 -62.40
CA ILE A 6 -9.90 23.32 -61.19
C ILE A 6 -9.15 23.92 -60.00
N LYS A 7 -9.74 24.98 -59.41
CA LYS A 7 -9.27 25.49 -58.12
C LYS A 7 -9.62 24.46 -57.04
N ASN A 8 -8.65 23.75 -56.55
CA ASN A 8 -8.77 22.88 -55.37
C ASN A 8 -9.14 23.74 -54.16
N LYS A 9 -10.38 23.66 -53.70
CA LYS A 9 -10.85 24.20 -52.43
C LYS A 9 -10.50 23.22 -51.33
N GLN A 10 -9.25 23.20 -50.86
CA GLN A 10 -8.79 22.43 -49.70
C GLN A 10 -8.30 23.39 -48.61
N GLN A 11 -9.14 24.20 -48.01
CA GLN A 11 -8.69 25.13 -46.97
C GLN A 11 -9.49 25.10 -45.66
N GLY A 12 -10.42 24.15 -45.49
CA GLY A 12 -11.19 24.07 -44.23
C GLY A 12 -11.18 22.70 -43.55
N ALA A 13 -10.86 21.64 -44.28
CA ALA A 13 -10.91 20.26 -43.75
C ALA A 13 -9.75 19.97 -42.82
N GLY A 14 -8.54 20.46 -43.08
CA GLY A 14 -7.34 20.13 -42.30
C GLY A 14 -7.38 20.61 -40.84
N PHE A 15 -8.01 21.74 -40.54
CA PHE A 15 -8.05 22.27 -39.18
C PHE A 15 -8.98 21.45 -38.28
N ILE A 16 -10.17 21.09 -38.77
CA ILE A 16 -11.11 20.25 -38.01
C ILE A 16 -10.57 18.83 -37.82
N GLU A 17 -9.84 18.30 -38.79
CA GLU A 17 -9.20 16.99 -38.70
C GLU A 17 -8.14 16.93 -37.63
N VAL A 18 -7.29 17.99 -37.50
CA VAL A 18 -6.30 18.12 -36.45
C VAL A 18 -6.97 18.23 -35.07
N LEU A 19 -8.06 18.99 -34.93
CA LEU A 19 -8.79 19.08 -33.67
C LEU A 19 -9.39 17.74 -33.26
N VAL A 20 -9.97 16.99 -34.18
CA VAL A 20 -10.51 15.65 -33.91
C VAL A 20 -9.40 14.68 -33.56
N ALA A 21 -8.28 14.69 -34.28
CA ALA A 21 -7.14 13.85 -34.00
C ALA A 21 -6.55 14.12 -32.59
N LEU A 22 -6.41 15.39 -32.20
CA LEU A 22 -5.95 15.77 -30.86
C LEU A 22 -6.92 15.34 -29.77
N THR A 23 -8.22 15.42 -30.01
CA THR A 23 -9.24 14.98 -29.05
C THR A 23 -9.16 13.47 -28.82
N ILE A 24 -9.06 12.68 -29.89
CA ILE A 24 -8.91 11.23 -29.80
C ILE A 24 -7.60 10.85 -29.09
N LEU A 25 -6.50 11.53 -29.42
CA LEU A 25 -5.21 11.32 -28.76
C LEU A 25 -5.29 11.62 -27.26
N ALA A 26 -5.93 12.73 -26.87
CA ALA A 26 -6.10 13.11 -25.47
C ALA A 26 -6.88 12.04 -24.68
N ILE A 27 -7.98 11.52 -25.24
CA ILE A 27 -8.76 10.44 -24.61
C ILE A 27 -7.92 9.16 -24.48
N GLY A 28 -7.13 8.82 -25.51
CA GLY A 28 -6.24 7.67 -25.49
C GLY A 28 -5.17 7.77 -24.39
N LEU A 29 -4.57 8.94 -24.23
CA LEU A 29 -3.57 9.20 -23.17
C LEU A 29 -4.17 9.11 -21.77
N LEU A 30 -5.39 9.59 -21.56
CA LEU A 30 -6.10 9.46 -20.28
C LEU A 30 -6.33 7.98 -19.91
N GLY A 31 -6.64 7.14 -20.89
CA GLY A 31 -6.77 5.69 -20.69
C GLY A 31 -5.47 5.05 -20.20
N VAL A 32 -4.35 5.37 -20.81
CA VAL A 32 -3.02 4.86 -20.41
C VAL A 32 -2.65 5.34 -19.01
N LEU A 33 -2.88 6.62 -18.69
CA LEU A 33 -2.64 7.17 -17.35
C LEU A 33 -3.45 6.44 -16.27
N SER A 34 -4.71 6.12 -16.54
CA SER A 34 -5.56 5.36 -15.63
C SER A 34 -4.98 3.98 -15.31
N MET A 35 -4.47 3.26 -16.31
CA MET A 35 -3.81 1.97 -16.12
C MET A 35 -2.54 2.09 -15.27
N GLN A 36 -1.71 3.12 -15.50
CA GLN A 36 -0.50 3.36 -14.73
C GLN A 36 -0.81 3.62 -13.25
N VAL A 37 -1.81 4.46 -12.96
CA VAL A 37 -2.25 4.74 -11.59
C VAL A 37 -2.75 3.47 -10.89
N THR A 38 -3.48 2.62 -11.59
CA THR A 38 -3.96 1.34 -11.05
C THR A 38 -2.79 0.39 -10.75
N GLY A 39 -1.80 0.33 -11.65
CA GLY A 39 -0.58 -0.46 -11.43
C GLY A 39 0.22 0.00 -10.22
N LEU A 40 0.40 1.32 -10.05
CA LEU A 40 1.07 1.89 -8.87
C LEU A 40 0.35 1.55 -7.57
N LYS A 41 -0.98 1.68 -7.52
CA LYS A 41 -1.78 1.31 -6.34
C LYS A 41 -1.66 -0.18 -6.01
N SER A 42 -1.62 -1.05 -7.00
CA SER A 42 -1.43 -2.50 -6.80
C SER A 42 -0.06 -2.79 -6.20
N ASN A 43 1.00 -2.17 -6.71
CA ASN A 43 2.34 -2.33 -6.19
C ASN A 43 2.47 -1.82 -4.74
N GLN A 44 1.87 -0.67 -4.42
CA GLN A 44 1.85 -0.16 -3.04
C GLN A 44 1.16 -1.12 -2.09
N ARG A 45 0.01 -1.70 -2.48
CA ARG A 45 -0.69 -2.69 -1.65
C ARG A 45 0.16 -3.95 -1.43
N ALA A 46 0.87 -4.41 -2.44
CA ALA A 46 1.77 -5.56 -2.31
C ALA A 46 2.93 -5.27 -1.35
N LEU A 47 3.53 -4.08 -1.43
CA LEU A 47 4.58 -3.64 -0.50
C LEU A 47 4.05 -3.58 0.95
N PHE A 48 2.89 -2.96 1.17
CA PHE A 48 2.27 -2.91 2.50
C PHE A 48 1.95 -4.31 3.05
N ALA A 49 1.44 -5.21 2.22
CA ALA A 49 1.17 -6.59 2.64
C ALA A 49 2.47 -7.32 3.06
N THR A 50 3.56 -7.11 2.34
CA THR A 50 4.86 -7.68 2.68
C THR A 50 5.38 -7.11 4.01
N GLU A 51 5.28 -5.80 4.21
CA GLU A 51 5.71 -5.13 5.42
C GLU A 51 4.90 -5.57 6.65
N VAL A 52 3.58 -5.67 6.51
CA VAL A 52 2.70 -6.22 7.57
C VAL A 52 3.11 -7.65 7.92
N ASN A 53 3.34 -8.51 6.93
CA ASN A 53 3.76 -9.89 7.19
C ASN A 53 5.08 -9.97 7.93
N LEU A 54 6.04 -9.11 7.61
CA LEU A 54 7.33 -9.06 8.33
C LEU A 54 7.14 -8.63 9.79
N LEU A 55 6.34 -7.60 10.04
CA LEU A 55 6.06 -7.10 11.39
C LEU A 55 5.30 -8.12 12.24
N VAL A 56 4.35 -8.85 11.64
CA VAL A 56 3.61 -9.92 12.33
C VAL A 56 4.53 -11.11 12.60
N SER A 57 5.39 -11.50 11.67
CA SER A 57 6.35 -12.57 11.87
C SER A 57 7.35 -12.24 12.97
N ASP A 58 7.89 -11.02 13.01
CA ASP A 58 8.80 -10.58 14.06
C ASP A 58 8.16 -10.70 15.45
N MET A 59 6.93 -10.24 15.60
CA MET A 59 6.23 -10.37 16.90
C MET A 59 5.92 -11.82 17.24
N THR A 60 5.51 -12.63 16.26
CA THR A 60 5.27 -14.05 16.48
C THR A 60 6.53 -14.78 16.95
N ASP A 61 7.67 -14.50 16.32
CA ASP A 61 8.95 -15.10 16.69
C ASP A 61 9.38 -14.71 18.12
N ARG A 62 9.12 -13.48 18.54
CA ARG A 62 9.37 -13.02 19.91
C ARG A 62 8.50 -13.76 20.92
N ILE A 63 7.22 -13.89 20.67
CA ILE A 63 6.28 -14.65 21.52
C ILE A 63 6.71 -16.11 21.63
N LEU A 64 7.07 -16.75 20.53
CA LEU A 64 7.54 -18.14 20.51
C LEU A 64 8.86 -18.30 21.27
N ALA A 65 9.79 -17.37 21.13
CA ALA A 65 11.06 -17.38 21.85
C ALA A 65 10.84 -17.23 23.35
N TYR A 66 9.92 -16.37 23.77
CA TYR A 66 9.55 -16.16 25.16
C TYR A 66 8.93 -17.43 25.78
N GLY A 67 7.94 -18.03 25.10
CA GLY A 67 7.32 -19.28 25.52
C GLY A 67 8.30 -20.44 25.57
N ALA A 68 9.23 -20.54 24.63
CA ALA A 68 10.31 -21.55 24.63
C ALA A 68 11.29 -21.39 25.80
N ALA A 69 11.45 -20.19 26.37
CA ALA A 69 12.24 -19.92 27.57
C ALA A 69 11.53 -20.34 28.88
N GLY A 70 10.32 -20.89 28.80
CA GLY A 70 9.53 -21.36 29.93
C GLY A 70 8.82 -20.25 30.71
N ALA A 71 8.68 -19.10 30.11
CA ALA A 71 7.94 -17.97 30.66
C ALA A 71 6.42 -18.14 30.44
N ASN A 72 5.62 -17.41 31.21
CA ASN A 72 4.16 -17.43 31.07
C ASN A 72 3.73 -16.67 29.81
N ASP A 73 3.10 -17.36 28.90
CA ASP A 73 2.57 -16.85 27.62
C ASP A 73 1.45 -15.80 27.79
N GLY A 74 0.82 -15.73 28.95
CA GLY A 74 -0.19 -14.71 29.29
C GLY A 74 0.34 -13.26 29.33
N GLU A 75 1.65 -13.05 29.39
CA GLU A 75 2.23 -11.70 29.40
C GLU A 75 2.06 -10.94 28.07
N TYR A 76 1.85 -11.65 26.96
CA TYR A 76 1.56 -11.06 25.66
C TYR A 76 0.07 -10.93 25.35
N ASP A 77 -0.81 -11.45 26.22
CA ASP A 77 -2.25 -11.32 26.03
C ASP A 77 -2.70 -9.87 26.24
N ASN A 78 -3.59 -9.41 25.39
CA ASN A 78 -4.09 -8.03 25.34
C ASN A 78 -2.99 -6.96 25.15
N LEU A 79 -1.84 -7.35 24.60
CA LEU A 79 -0.79 -6.40 24.26
C LEU A 79 -1.28 -5.50 23.12
N SER A 80 -1.26 -4.20 23.34
CA SER A 80 -1.57 -3.20 22.29
C SER A 80 -0.48 -2.13 22.24
N THR A 81 -0.08 -1.75 21.04
CA THR A 81 0.90 -0.68 20.84
C THR A 81 0.32 0.71 21.09
N THR A 82 -1.01 0.83 21.18
CA THR A 82 -1.67 2.08 21.59
C THR A 82 -1.81 2.23 23.08
N ASN A 83 -1.66 1.14 23.85
CA ASN A 83 -1.74 1.17 25.29
C ASN A 83 -0.38 1.48 25.91
N VAL A 84 -0.35 2.47 26.81
CA VAL A 84 0.87 2.95 27.49
C VAL A 84 1.21 2.09 28.71
N ASP A 85 0.35 1.11 29.05
CA ASP A 85 0.57 0.25 30.21
C ASP A 85 1.88 -0.52 30.09
N VAL A 86 2.68 -0.44 31.14
CA VAL A 86 3.93 -1.19 31.26
C VAL A 86 3.56 -2.62 31.63
N LEU A 87 4.00 -3.59 30.84
CA LEU A 87 3.83 -5.00 31.16
C LEU A 87 4.63 -5.39 32.41
N ALA A 88 4.13 -6.35 33.14
CA ALA A 88 4.79 -6.81 34.39
C ALA A 88 6.15 -7.44 34.09
N ASP A 89 6.26 -8.16 32.98
CA ASP A 89 7.54 -8.77 32.56
C ASP A 89 8.39 -7.79 31.74
N ALA A 90 9.67 -7.70 32.10
CA ALA A 90 10.62 -6.79 31.47
C ALA A 90 10.92 -7.14 30.01
N VAL A 91 10.92 -8.44 29.66
CA VAL A 91 11.19 -8.91 28.29
C VAL A 91 10.00 -8.61 27.42
N ALA A 92 8.79 -8.97 27.86
CA ALA A 92 7.55 -8.68 27.11
C ALA A 92 7.37 -7.18 26.90
N ASN A 93 7.72 -6.35 27.89
CA ASN A 93 7.66 -4.90 27.77
C ASN A 93 8.70 -4.34 26.78
N ALA A 94 9.92 -4.90 26.76
CA ALA A 94 10.94 -4.54 25.79
C ALA A 94 10.53 -4.92 24.36
N ASP A 95 9.94 -6.10 24.18
CA ASP A 95 9.43 -6.56 22.89
C ASP A 95 8.27 -5.70 22.39
N LYS A 96 7.31 -5.35 23.26
CA LYS A 96 6.24 -4.39 22.96
C LYS A 96 6.81 -3.07 22.46
N THR A 97 7.80 -2.52 23.17
CA THR A 97 8.40 -1.24 22.82
C THR A 97 9.14 -1.31 21.48
N ALA A 98 9.89 -2.38 21.26
CA ALA A 98 10.62 -2.59 20.01
C ALA A 98 9.65 -2.75 18.82
N TRP A 99 8.57 -3.49 18.99
CA TRP A 99 7.56 -3.69 17.97
C TRP A 99 6.77 -2.42 17.69
N ALA A 100 6.38 -1.65 18.71
CA ALA A 100 5.75 -0.34 18.54
C ALA A 100 6.64 0.63 17.76
N LEU A 101 7.94 0.61 18.01
CA LEU A 101 8.91 1.40 17.27
C LEU A 101 9.03 0.95 15.81
N ALA A 102 9.03 -0.36 15.56
CA ALA A 102 9.05 -0.91 14.21
C ALA A 102 7.80 -0.52 13.41
N LEU A 103 6.61 -0.58 14.03
CA LEU A 103 5.36 -0.11 13.44
C LEU A 103 5.39 1.38 13.13
N THR A 104 5.91 2.19 14.05
CA THR A 104 6.01 3.65 13.84
C THR A 104 6.97 4.02 12.71
N ASN A 105 8.05 3.26 12.54
CA ASN A 105 9.03 3.46 11.47
C ASN A 105 8.63 2.81 10.14
N SER A 106 7.52 2.05 10.11
CA SER A 106 7.01 1.43 8.91
C SER A 106 6.44 2.46 7.93
N SER A 107 6.34 2.09 6.67
CA SER A 107 5.67 2.92 5.64
C SER A 107 4.15 2.78 5.66
N LEU A 108 3.61 2.01 6.60
CA LEU A 108 2.19 1.72 6.72
C LEU A 108 1.42 2.93 7.25
N PRO A 109 0.30 3.32 6.64
CA PRO A 109 -0.51 4.42 7.12
C PRO A 109 -1.29 4.02 8.39
N ALA A 110 -1.10 4.77 9.49
CA ALA A 110 -1.89 4.66 10.72
C ALA A 110 -2.01 3.21 11.26
N VAL A 111 -0.88 2.49 11.35
CA VAL A 111 -0.87 1.10 11.79
C VAL A 111 -0.88 1.00 13.31
N VAL A 112 -1.68 0.07 13.83
CA VAL A 112 -1.74 -0.32 15.24
C VAL A 112 -1.49 -1.83 15.31
N GLY A 113 -0.71 -2.27 16.26
CA GLY A 113 -0.48 -3.69 16.52
C GLY A 113 -1.16 -4.11 17.82
N ASP A 114 -1.97 -5.16 17.72
CA ASP A 114 -2.64 -5.78 18.86
C ASP A 114 -2.38 -7.28 18.85
N VAL A 115 -2.12 -7.84 20.02
CA VAL A 115 -1.99 -9.29 20.25
C VAL A 115 -3.11 -9.72 21.16
N THR A 116 -3.89 -10.68 20.73
CA THR A 116 -4.97 -11.26 21.52
C THR A 116 -4.86 -12.77 21.48
N TRP A 117 -4.96 -13.40 22.65
CA TRP A 117 -4.98 -14.85 22.76
C TRP A 117 -6.39 -15.38 22.46
N VAL A 118 -6.50 -16.32 21.56
CA VAL A 118 -7.76 -17.03 21.29
C VAL A 118 -7.63 -18.45 21.82
N SER A 119 -8.27 -18.74 22.98
CA SER A 119 -8.35 -20.13 23.46
C SER A 119 -9.26 -20.93 22.51
N ASN A 120 -8.77 -22.04 22.05
CA ASN A 120 -9.54 -23.03 21.30
C ASN A 120 -10.08 -24.05 22.32
N ASP A 121 -11.19 -23.70 22.97
CA ASP A 121 -11.97 -24.64 23.79
C ASP A 121 -12.84 -25.54 22.88
#